data_7927f24bef4c25f3b400507b6ddbc3a7
#
_entry.id   7927f24bef4c25f3b400507b6ddbc3a7
#
_cell.length_a   1.000
_cell.length_b   1.000
_cell.length_c   1.000
_cell.angle_alpha   90.00
_cell.angle_beta   90.00
_cell.angle_gamma   90.00
#
_symmetry.space_group_name_H-M   'P 1'
#
loop_
_entity.id
_entity.type
_entity.pdbx_description
1 polymer ?
#
loop_
_entity_poly.entity_id
_entity_poly.type
_entity_poly.pdbx_seq_one_letter_code
_entity_poly.pdbx_strand_id
1 'polypeptide(L)' 'MKVELDDVRCITDTSITIRGSRRRMTVPSEVVEILNLKDGDKLRWIVFKNGDVQISKVKK' A
#
# COMPACT_ATOMS: atom_id res chain seq x y z
N MET A 1 -5.61 -14.56 0.07
CA MET A 1 -6.06 -14.04 -1.23
C MET A 1 -5.17 -14.59 -2.33
N LYS A 2 -5.77 -15.06 -3.40
CA LYS A 2 -5.00 -15.58 -4.52
C LYS A 2 -4.65 -14.43 -5.47
N VAL A 3 -3.37 -14.30 -5.81
CA VAL A 3 -2.89 -13.24 -6.69
C VAL A 3 -2.64 -13.82 -8.08
N GLU A 4 -3.28 -13.23 -9.08
CA GLU A 4 -3.03 -13.58 -10.47
C GLU A 4 -1.86 -12.74 -10.97
N LEU A 5 -0.78 -13.40 -11.41
CA LEU A 5 0.43 -12.70 -11.81
C LEU A 5 0.20 -11.77 -13.01
N ASP A 6 -0.72 -12.12 -13.89
CA ASP A 6 -1.04 -11.30 -15.06
C ASP A 6 -1.65 -9.95 -14.68
N ASP A 7 -2.22 -9.86 -13.47
CA ASP A 7 -2.84 -8.62 -12.99
C ASP A 7 -1.89 -7.78 -12.15
N VAL A 8 -0.67 -8.25 -11.94
CA VAL A 8 0.28 -7.59 -11.07
C VAL A 8 1.18 -6.67 -11.88
N ARG A 9 1.24 -5.39 -11.51
CA ARG A 9 2.13 -4.42 -12.15
C ARG A 9 3.47 -4.31 -11.45
N CYS A 10 3.50 -4.50 -10.14
CA CYS A 10 4.76 -4.57 -9.41
C CYS A 10 4.55 -5.33 -8.11
N ILE A 11 5.63 -5.95 -7.64
CA ILE A 11 5.67 -6.57 -6.31
C ILE A 11 6.91 -5.99 -5.63
N THR A 12 6.71 -5.38 -4.47
CA THR A 12 7.80 -4.78 -3.73
C THR A 12 7.49 -4.85 -2.25
N ASP A 13 8.53 -4.96 -1.45
CA ASP A 13 8.41 -5.03 -0.01
C ASP A 13 9.10 -3.84 0.63
N THR A 14 8.50 -3.34 1.71
CA THR A 14 9.12 -2.31 2.52
C THR A 14 8.97 -2.69 3.98
N SER A 15 9.91 -2.21 4.80
CA SER A 15 9.88 -2.49 6.22
C SER A 15 9.04 -1.44 6.95
N ILE A 16 8.35 -1.88 7.98
CA ILE A 16 7.61 -0.99 8.87
C ILE A 16 8.48 -0.72 10.08
N THR A 17 8.58 0.55 10.46
CA THR A 17 9.25 0.95 11.69
C THR A 17 8.17 1.33 12.71
N ILE A 18 8.21 0.67 13.86
CA ILE A 18 7.28 0.95 14.96
C ILE A 18 8.10 1.39 16.16
N ARG A 19 7.88 2.63 16.61
CA ARG A 19 8.58 3.22 17.74
C ARG A 19 7.56 3.94 18.62
N GLY A 20 7.19 3.32 19.73
CA GLY A 20 6.15 3.87 20.59
C GLY A 20 4.85 4.00 19.82
N SER A 21 4.32 5.22 19.73
CA SER A 21 3.09 5.47 19.00
C SER A 21 3.30 5.76 17.51
N ARG A 22 4.56 5.81 17.07
CA ARG A 22 4.88 6.11 15.67
C ARG A 22 4.97 4.83 14.86
N ARG A 23 4.29 4.83 13.73
CA ARG A 23 4.30 3.72 12.77
C ARG A 23 4.59 4.30 11.41
N ARG A 24 5.73 3.92 10.83
CA ARG A 24 6.18 4.49 9.56
C ARG A 24 6.52 3.40 8.57
N MET A 25 6.23 3.68 7.32
CA MET A 25 6.55 2.81 6.20
C MET A 25 6.84 3.69 4.99
N THR A 26 7.89 3.33 4.26
CA THR A 26 8.19 4.03 3.02
C THR A 26 7.29 3.50 1.91
N VAL A 27 6.66 4.41 1.18
CA VAL A 27 5.91 4.03 -0.01
C VAL A 27 6.90 3.93 -1.16
N PRO A 28 7.04 2.76 -1.82
CA PRO A 28 7.98 2.62 -2.93
C PRO A 28 7.69 3.59 -4.05
N SER A 29 8.75 4.08 -4.70
CA SER A 29 8.60 5.03 -5.80
C SER A 29 7.77 4.46 -6.95
N GLU A 30 7.91 3.17 -7.22
CA GLU A 30 7.13 2.50 -8.26
C GLU A 30 5.64 2.58 -7.98
N VAL A 31 5.26 2.39 -6.71
CA VAL A 31 3.85 2.48 -6.30
C VAL A 31 3.34 3.90 -6.45
N VAL A 32 4.17 4.89 -6.08
CA VAL A 32 3.81 6.30 -6.24
C VAL A 32 3.51 6.61 -7.70
N GLU A 33 4.34 6.12 -8.62
CA GLU A 33 4.16 6.36 -10.05
C GLU A 33 2.94 5.64 -10.60
N ILE A 34 2.77 4.37 -10.25
CA ILE A 34 1.66 3.57 -10.77
C ILE A 34 0.31 4.13 -10.31
N LEU A 35 0.22 4.53 -9.05
CA LEU A 35 -1.01 5.08 -8.49
C LEU A 35 -1.13 6.59 -8.67
N ASN A 36 -0.10 7.23 -9.22
CA ASN A 36 -0.07 8.67 -9.41
C ASN A 36 -0.37 9.40 -8.10
N LEU A 37 0.34 9.02 -7.05
CA LEU A 37 0.16 9.59 -5.72
C LEU A 37 0.80 10.96 -5.63
N LYS A 38 0.12 11.88 -4.95
CA LYS A 38 0.58 13.24 -4.73
C LYS A 38 0.46 13.58 -3.26
N ASP A 39 1.19 14.62 -2.86
CA ASP A 39 1.11 15.11 -1.50
C ASP A 39 -0.36 15.40 -1.12
N GLY A 40 -0.75 14.92 0.04
CA GLY A 40 -2.10 15.10 0.53
C GLY A 40 -3.09 14.02 0.10
N ASP A 41 -2.69 13.12 -0.81
CA ASP A 41 -3.56 12.01 -1.19
C ASP A 41 -3.77 11.06 -0.02
N LYS A 42 -4.93 10.43 0.00
CA LYS A 42 -5.29 9.47 1.03
C LYS A 42 -5.27 8.06 0.48
N LEU A 43 -4.82 7.14 1.30
CA LEU A 43 -4.86 5.72 0.99
C LEU A 43 -5.86 5.05 1.92
N ARG A 44 -6.65 4.14 1.34
CA ARG A 44 -7.61 3.35 2.11
C ARG A 44 -7.03 1.98 2.36
N TRP A 45 -7.03 1.59 3.61
CA TRP A 45 -6.54 0.28 4.05
C TRP A 45 -7.74 -0.60 4.33
N ILE A 46 -7.82 -1.73 3.65
CA ILE A 46 -8.87 -2.71 3.87
C ILE A 46 -8.23 -3.96 4.43
N VAL A 47 -8.58 -4.31 5.66
CA VAL A 47 -8.01 -5.47 6.34
C VAL A 47 -9.06 -6.56 6.39
N PHE A 48 -8.73 -7.72 5.85
CA PHE A 48 -9.63 -8.86 5.82
C PHE A 48 -9.46 -9.71 7.07
N LYS A 49 -10.47 -10.53 7.38
CA LYS A 49 -10.45 -11.37 8.59
C LYS A 49 -9.29 -12.37 8.60
N ASN A 50 -8.86 -12.81 7.42
CA ASN A 50 -7.75 -13.76 7.30
C ASN A 50 -6.38 -13.12 7.42
N GLY A 51 -6.32 -11.81 7.63
CA GLY A 51 -5.07 -11.08 7.77
C GLY A 51 -4.55 -10.44 6.49
N ASP A 52 -5.23 -10.63 5.38
CA ASP A 52 -4.86 -9.96 4.13
C ASP A 52 -5.18 -8.48 4.20
N VAL A 53 -4.42 -7.70 3.43
CA VAL A 53 -4.59 -6.24 3.38
C VAL A 53 -4.61 -5.79 1.93
N GLN A 54 -5.54 -4.91 1.63
CA GLN A 54 -5.60 -4.23 0.34
C GLN A 54 -5.48 -2.74 0.58
N ILE A 55 -4.68 -2.07 -0.25
CA ILE A 55 -4.48 -0.62 -0.16
C ILE A 55 -4.94 -0.01 -1.47
N SER A 56 -5.78 1.00 -1.39
CA SER A 56 -6.33 1.68 -2.57
C SER A 56 -6.19 3.19 -2.40
N LYS A 57 -6.00 3.88 -3.53
CA LYS A 57 -6.03 5.34 -3.53
C LYS A 57 -7.50 5.78 -3.42
N VAL A 58 -7.76 6.71 -2.51
CA VAL A 58 -9.09 7.27 -2.33
C VAL A 58 -9.31 8.33 -3.41
N LYS A 59 -10.33 8.14 -4.22
CA LYS A 59 -10.70 9.16 -5.22
C LYS A 59 -11.58 10.20 -4.56
N LYS A 60 -11.31 11.44 -4.89
CA LYS A 60 -12.14 12.55 -4.43
C LYS A 60 -13.37 12.70 -5.30
#